data_581feb12bae3757bdfa80ad81ccfee9d
#
_entry.id   581feb12bae3757bdfa80ad81ccfee9d
#
_cell.length_a   1.000
_cell.length_b   1.000
_cell.length_c   1.000
_cell.angle_alpha   90.00
_cell.angle_beta   90.00
_cell.angle_gamma   90.00
#
_symmetry.space_group_name_H-M   'P 1'
#
loop_
_entity.id
_entity.type
_entity.pdbx_description
1 polymer ?
#
loop_
_entity_poly.entity_id
_entity_poly.type
_entity_poly.pdbx_seq_one_letter_code
_entity_poly.pdbx_strand_id
1 'polypeptide(L)'
;MLIIGCDYHPGFQQIACVDTDTGELSERRLAHREEAEQFYRELQQRNLAVRVGMESSGHSRWFERLLDELGFELWIGDPAEIRTKRVRKQKTDRQDAQLILQLLIEDRFPRIWVPDAENRDLRQLLWHRHRLVQMRTRVMNQLHVVPLNEGLRRKKALWRPAGRKELESIALAPWARRRRQDLLDLLDQLTPKIQELTHASEAAVEKRPVTRLLMTHPGVGPLTALAFELVIGTPERFHCGKQLASYVGLVPEEKSSGDRRRLGHISKQGNVLLRFLLVEAAQVTVRSQQEWRNKFFHLAMRRGRKIAKVAMARKLAVHLYWMWRQGCDYGQMQKLCSHAGKPGHPDGVQSITDVMIEHPAPSK
;
A
#
# COMPACT_ATOMS: atom_id res chain seq x y z
N MET A 1 -9.03 -3.38 -34.86
CA MET A 1 -8.61 -2.91 -33.53
C MET A 1 -7.11 -3.06 -33.39
N LEU A 2 -6.41 -2.02 -32.91
CA LEU A 2 -4.95 -2.06 -32.74
C LEU A 2 -4.58 -2.46 -31.32
N ILE A 3 -3.79 -3.54 -31.16
CA ILE A 3 -3.23 -3.97 -29.87
C ILE A 3 -1.75 -3.64 -29.84
N ILE A 4 -1.30 -2.97 -28.79
CA ILE A 4 0.09 -2.49 -28.62
C ILE A 4 0.69 -3.05 -27.35
N GLY A 5 1.78 -3.81 -27.48
CA GLY A 5 2.67 -4.16 -26.38
C GLY A 5 3.76 -3.10 -26.24
N CYS A 6 3.87 -2.47 -25.07
CA CYS A 6 4.78 -1.36 -24.82
C CYS A 6 5.80 -1.71 -23.71
N ASP A 7 7.06 -1.76 -24.06
CA ASP A 7 8.16 -1.75 -23.09
C ASP A 7 8.59 -0.31 -22.85
N TYR A 8 8.16 0.22 -21.69
CA TYR A 8 8.28 1.63 -21.34
C TYR A 8 9.57 1.94 -20.58
N HIS A 9 10.37 2.85 -21.12
CA HIS A 9 11.57 3.43 -20.50
C HIS A 9 11.41 4.94 -20.25
N PRO A 10 12.20 5.58 -19.35
CA PRO A 10 12.05 7.01 -19.07
C PRO A 10 12.28 7.93 -20.28
N GLY A 11 13.12 7.54 -21.22
CA GLY A 11 13.48 8.36 -22.39
C GLY A 11 12.89 7.91 -23.71
N PHE A 12 12.32 6.74 -23.77
CA PHE A 12 11.72 6.16 -24.99
C PHE A 12 10.77 5.02 -24.62
N GLN A 13 10.04 4.53 -25.60
CA GLN A 13 9.30 3.26 -25.51
C GLN A 13 9.57 2.41 -26.75
N GLN A 14 9.74 1.12 -26.54
CA GLN A 14 9.73 0.14 -27.62
C GLN A 14 8.33 -0.44 -27.70
N ILE A 15 7.72 -0.40 -28.87
CA ILE A 15 6.38 -0.93 -29.08
C ILE A 15 6.38 -2.03 -30.15
N ALA A 16 5.49 -3.00 -29.94
CA ALA A 16 5.10 -4.00 -30.93
C ALA A 16 3.59 -3.93 -31.07
N CYS A 17 3.10 -3.84 -32.30
CA CYS A 17 1.68 -3.63 -32.59
C CYS A 17 1.15 -4.71 -33.50
N VAL A 18 -0.13 -5.05 -33.35
CA VAL A 18 -0.88 -5.87 -34.29
C VAL A 18 -2.24 -5.23 -34.57
N ASP A 19 -2.59 -5.12 -35.83
CA ASP A 19 -3.96 -4.81 -36.20
C ASP A 19 -4.74 -6.13 -36.29
N THR A 20 -5.78 -6.29 -35.45
CA THR A 20 -6.59 -7.52 -35.41
C THR A 20 -7.40 -7.76 -36.63
N ASP A 21 -7.65 -6.74 -37.46
CA ASP A 21 -8.50 -6.84 -38.66
C ASP A 21 -7.69 -7.27 -39.87
N THR A 22 -6.42 -6.80 -39.96
CA THR A 22 -5.52 -7.13 -41.07
C THR A 22 -4.49 -8.20 -40.76
N GLY A 23 -4.20 -8.41 -39.46
CA GLY A 23 -3.10 -9.25 -38.98
C GLY A 23 -1.72 -8.65 -39.17
N GLU A 24 -1.63 -7.39 -39.60
CA GLU A 24 -0.36 -6.70 -39.82
C GLU A 24 0.39 -6.46 -38.52
N LEU A 25 1.65 -6.90 -38.47
CA LEU A 25 2.56 -6.72 -37.36
C LEU A 25 3.53 -5.57 -37.65
N SER A 26 3.71 -4.67 -36.72
CA SER A 26 4.69 -3.60 -36.81
C SER A 26 5.40 -3.37 -35.49
N GLU A 27 6.62 -2.84 -35.57
CA GLU A 27 7.44 -2.52 -34.40
C GLU A 27 8.06 -1.14 -34.57
N ARG A 28 8.12 -0.39 -33.51
CA ARG A 28 8.74 0.94 -33.49
C ARG A 28 9.41 1.23 -32.17
N ARG A 29 10.45 2.06 -32.23
CA ARG A 29 11.02 2.71 -31.08
C ARG A 29 10.65 4.18 -31.16
N LEU A 30 9.98 4.70 -30.13
CA LEU A 30 9.48 6.05 -30.08
C LEU A 30 10.21 6.82 -28.97
N ALA A 31 10.85 7.92 -29.32
CA ALA A 31 11.49 8.80 -28.34
C ALA A 31 10.44 9.55 -27.51
N HIS A 32 10.71 9.78 -26.25
CA HIS A 32 9.87 10.62 -25.40
C HIS A 32 10.33 12.08 -25.52
N ARG A 33 9.40 13.01 -25.51
CA ARG A 33 7.94 12.95 -25.39
C ARG A 33 7.26 13.07 -26.75
N GLU A 34 7.85 13.86 -27.62
CA GLU A 34 7.24 14.39 -28.85
C GLU A 34 6.86 13.29 -29.83
N GLU A 35 7.79 12.40 -30.15
CA GLU A 35 7.54 11.35 -31.14
C GLU A 35 6.47 10.33 -30.65
N ALA A 36 6.53 9.97 -29.38
CA ALA A 36 5.53 9.08 -28.80
C ALA A 36 4.14 9.74 -28.78
N GLU A 37 4.05 11.00 -28.36
CA GLU A 37 2.79 11.74 -28.32
C GLU A 37 2.19 11.89 -29.73
N GLN A 38 3.01 12.25 -30.72
CA GLN A 38 2.58 12.37 -32.11
C GLN A 38 2.02 11.05 -32.64
N PHE A 39 2.72 9.95 -32.41
CA PHE A 39 2.28 8.62 -32.83
C PHE A 39 0.88 8.26 -32.30
N TYR A 40 0.64 8.43 -30.99
CA TYR A 40 -0.67 8.10 -30.40
C TYR A 40 -1.77 9.08 -30.85
N ARG A 41 -1.49 10.36 -31.06
CA ARG A 41 -2.44 11.33 -31.60
C ARG A 41 -2.79 11.03 -33.07
N GLU A 42 -1.84 10.56 -33.87
CA GLU A 42 -2.12 10.08 -35.24
C GLU A 42 -3.06 8.87 -35.24
N LEU A 43 -2.91 7.95 -34.29
CA LEU A 43 -3.84 6.81 -34.16
C LEU A 43 -5.25 7.28 -33.78
N GLN A 44 -5.38 8.27 -32.90
CA GLN A 44 -6.67 8.86 -32.54
C GLN A 44 -7.35 9.49 -33.75
N GLN A 45 -6.62 10.23 -34.57
CA GLN A 45 -7.16 10.86 -35.80
C GLN A 45 -7.73 9.82 -36.79
N ARG A 46 -7.18 8.60 -36.79
CA ARG A 46 -7.69 7.50 -37.59
C ARG A 46 -8.92 6.82 -37.00
N ASN A 47 -9.39 7.28 -35.86
CA ASN A 47 -10.54 6.74 -35.11
C ASN A 47 -10.47 5.21 -34.85
N LEU A 48 -9.24 4.72 -34.60
CA LEU A 48 -9.00 3.31 -34.31
C LEU A 48 -9.25 3.00 -32.82
N ALA A 49 -9.88 1.89 -32.54
CA ALA A 49 -9.90 1.34 -31.19
C ALA A 49 -8.51 0.81 -30.86
N VAL A 50 -7.88 1.34 -29.81
CA VAL A 50 -6.51 1.01 -29.40
C VAL A 50 -6.49 0.47 -27.98
N ARG A 51 -5.80 -0.67 -27.80
CA ARG A 51 -5.46 -1.24 -26.48
C ARG A 51 -3.95 -1.26 -26.31
N VAL A 52 -3.45 -0.66 -25.26
CA VAL A 52 -2.03 -0.65 -24.90
C VAL A 52 -1.80 -1.45 -23.64
N GLY A 53 -0.87 -2.40 -23.67
CA GLY A 53 -0.37 -3.09 -22.50
C GLY A 53 1.05 -2.68 -22.18
N MET A 54 1.36 -2.48 -20.90
CA MET A 54 2.72 -2.18 -20.44
C MET A 54 3.01 -2.76 -19.06
N GLU A 55 4.29 -2.97 -18.73
CA GLU A 55 4.69 -3.27 -17.35
C GLU A 55 4.45 -2.08 -16.42
N SER A 56 4.13 -2.35 -15.15
CA SER A 56 4.03 -1.30 -14.14
C SER A 56 5.36 -0.55 -13.97
N SER A 57 5.34 0.76 -14.23
CA SER A 57 6.50 1.65 -14.12
C SER A 57 6.23 2.82 -13.16
N GLY A 58 7.25 3.24 -12.40
CA GLY A 58 7.15 4.41 -11.52
C GLY A 58 7.15 5.75 -12.26
N HIS A 59 7.46 5.77 -13.56
CA HIS A 59 7.71 6.97 -14.34
C HIS A 59 6.75 7.19 -15.52
N SER A 60 5.75 6.33 -15.69
CA SER A 60 4.83 6.30 -16.85
C SER A 60 3.63 7.24 -16.75
N ARG A 61 3.48 8.03 -15.70
CA ARG A 61 2.25 8.80 -15.45
C ARG A 61 1.85 9.81 -16.54
N TRP A 62 2.80 10.39 -17.22
CA TRP A 62 2.50 11.29 -18.34
C TRP A 62 1.88 10.49 -19.50
N PHE A 63 2.40 9.30 -19.74
CA PHE A 63 1.92 8.40 -20.79
C PHE A 63 0.54 7.81 -20.45
N GLU A 64 0.34 7.41 -19.21
CA GLU A 64 -0.97 6.98 -18.73
C GLU A 64 -2.04 8.06 -18.93
N ARG A 65 -1.72 9.34 -18.63
CA ARG A 65 -2.62 10.48 -18.86
C ARG A 65 -2.86 10.75 -20.33
N LEU A 66 -1.83 10.64 -21.16
CA LEU A 66 -1.97 10.79 -22.59
C LEU A 66 -2.95 9.75 -23.17
N LEU A 67 -2.80 8.48 -22.80
CA LEU A 67 -3.70 7.43 -23.29
C LEU A 67 -5.14 7.62 -22.80
N ASP A 68 -5.33 8.05 -21.57
CA ASP A 68 -6.63 8.39 -20.99
C ASP A 68 -7.27 9.59 -21.73
N GLU A 69 -6.52 10.66 -21.99
CA GLU A 69 -6.95 11.82 -22.79
C GLU A 69 -7.40 11.42 -24.22
N LEU A 70 -6.67 10.49 -24.82
CA LEU A 70 -6.97 9.98 -26.17
C LEU A 70 -8.12 8.93 -26.20
N GLY A 71 -8.62 8.52 -25.04
CA GLY A 71 -9.66 7.50 -24.92
C GLY A 71 -9.20 6.09 -25.21
N PHE A 72 -7.90 5.80 -25.12
CA PHE A 72 -7.32 4.49 -25.36
C PHE A 72 -7.36 3.60 -24.13
N GLU A 73 -7.58 2.30 -24.36
CA GLU A 73 -7.60 1.31 -23.27
C GLU A 73 -6.17 0.98 -22.83
N LEU A 74 -5.84 1.22 -21.56
CA LEU A 74 -4.54 0.91 -21.01
C LEU A 74 -4.62 -0.25 -19.99
N TRP A 75 -3.81 -1.28 -20.23
CA TRP A 75 -3.60 -2.39 -19.30
C TRP A 75 -2.19 -2.33 -18.70
N ILE A 76 -2.11 -2.25 -17.38
CA ILE A 76 -0.83 -2.29 -16.67
C ILE A 76 -0.67 -3.67 -16.04
N GLY A 77 0.45 -4.33 -16.30
CA GLY A 77 0.76 -5.68 -15.87
C GLY A 77 1.74 -5.76 -14.69
N ASP A 78 1.70 -6.88 -13.97
CA ASP A 78 2.67 -7.20 -12.92
C ASP A 78 4.03 -7.58 -13.54
N PRO A 79 5.11 -6.81 -13.29
CA PRO A 79 6.43 -7.09 -13.85
C PRO A 79 7.00 -8.46 -13.44
N ALA A 80 6.70 -8.89 -12.21
CA ALA A 80 7.20 -10.17 -11.72
C ALA A 80 6.51 -11.34 -12.44
N GLU A 81 5.21 -11.25 -12.67
CA GLU A 81 4.44 -12.26 -13.38
C GLU A 81 4.75 -12.28 -14.87
N ILE A 82 4.88 -11.12 -15.53
CA ILE A 82 5.32 -11.03 -16.94
C ILE A 82 6.68 -11.71 -17.11
N ARG A 83 7.62 -11.44 -16.20
CA ARG A 83 8.96 -12.04 -16.22
C ARG A 83 8.93 -13.57 -16.15
N THR A 84 8.03 -14.16 -15.38
CA THR A 84 7.92 -15.64 -15.29
C THR A 84 7.45 -16.29 -16.57
N LYS A 85 6.79 -15.55 -17.45
CA LYS A 85 6.27 -16.02 -18.75
C LYS A 85 7.29 -15.91 -19.87
N ARG A 86 8.48 -15.35 -19.61
CA ARG A 86 9.58 -15.25 -20.57
C ARG A 86 10.23 -16.63 -20.77
N VAL A 87 10.20 -17.10 -22.00
CA VAL A 87 10.78 -18.41 -22.39
C VAL A 87 12.28 -18.30 -22.66
N ARG A 88 12.72 -17.18 -23.26
CA ARG A 88 14.13 -16.99 -23.65
C ARG A 88 14.94 -16.25 -22.60
N LYS A 89 16.20 -16.64 -22.41
CA LYS A 89 17.14 -16.01 -21.47
C LYS A 89 17.65 -14.64 -21.95
N GLN A 90 17.71 -14.42 -23.26
CA GLN A 90 18.13 -13.13 -23.83
C GLN A 90 17.05 -12.07 -23.57
N LYS A 91 17.49 -10.91 -23.14
CA LYS A 91 16.64 -9.75 -22.87
C LYS A 91 16.99 -8.62 -23.84
N THR A 92 16.01 -8.20 -24.64
CA THR A 92 16.04 -6.98 -25.43
C THR A 92 14.70 -6.28 -25.32
N ASP A 93 14.69 -4.95 -25.37
CA ASP A 93 13.46 -4.13 -25.29
C ASP A 93 12.43 -4.57 -26.35
N ARG A 94 12.92 -4.95 -27.55
CA ARG A 94 12.09 -5.47 -28.62
C ARG A 94 11.36 -6.77 -28.23
N GLN A 95 12.08 -7.71 -27.62
CA GLN A 95 11.50 -8.99 -27.15
C GLN A 95 10.52 -8.77 -25.99
N ASP A 96 10.78 -7.78 -25.13
CA ASP A 96 9.89 -7.44 -24.02
C ASP A 96 8.58 -6.83 -24.53
N ALA A 97 8.62 -5.94 -25.53
CA ALA A 97 7.42 -5.42 -26.19
C ALA A 97 6.62 -6.53 -26.91
N GLN A 98 7.31 -7.45 -27.62
CA GLN A 98 6.70 -8.60 -28.28
C GLN A 98 6.03 -9.54 -27.28
N LEU A 99 6.68 -9.84 -26.14
CA LEU A 99 6.10 -10.67 -25.09
C LEU A 99 4.82 -10.05 -24.51
N ILE A 100 4.84 -8.74 -24.26
CA ILE A 100 3.66 -8.01 -23.77
C ILE A 100 2.53 -8.11 -24.79
N LEU A 101 2.82 -7.87 -26.08
CA LEU A 101 1.85 -8.01 -27.17
C LEU A 101 1.27 -9.41 -27.24
N GLN A 102 2.10 -10.45 -27.21
CA GLN A 102 1.66 -11.85 -27.22
C GLN A 102 0.71 -12.15 -26.05
N LEU A 103 1.06 -11.70 -24.83
CA LEU A 103 0.22 -11.92 -23.65
C LEU A 103 -1.15 -11.23 -23.77
N LEU A 104 -1.21 -10.06 -24.43
CA LEU A 104 -2.46 -9.35 -24.70
C LEU A 104 -3.34 -10.10 -25.71
N ILE A 105 -2.74 -10.60 -26.79
CA ILE A 105 -3.46 -11.38 -27.83
C ILE A 105 -4.00 -12.69 -27.26
N GLU A 106 -3.22 -13.38 -26.43
CA GLU A 106 -3.59 -14.66 -25.81
C GLU A 106 -4.55 -14.50 -24.61
N ASP A 107 -4.97 -13.27 -24.26
CA ASP A 107 -5.77 -12.96 -23.05
C ASP A 107 -5.13 -13.50 -21.75
N ARG A 108 -3.81 -13.54 -21.70
CA ARG A 108 -3.00 -14.03 -20.57
C ARG A 108 -2.19 -12.94 -19.90
N PHE A 109 -2.48 -11.68 -20.25
CA PHE A 109 -1.78 -10.55 -19.70
C PHE A 109 -2.11 -10.38 -18.20
N PRO A 110 -1.12 -10.35 -17.30
CA PRO A 110 -1.32 -10.30 -15.84
C PRO A 110 -1.70 -8.88 -15.40
N ARG A 111 -2.92 -8.46 -15.70
CA ARG A 111 -3.42 -7.13 -15.41
C ARG A 111 -3.49 -6.87 -13.91
N ILE A 112 -2.92 -5.76 -13.46
CA ILE A 112 -3.03 -5.31 -12.07
C ILE A 112 -4.10 -4.22 -11.92
N TRP A 113 -4.60 -4.09 -10.70
CA TRP A 113 -5.44 -2.95 -10.36
C TRP A 113 -4.60 -1.66 -10.29
N VAL A 114 -5.05 -0.63 -10.95
CA VAL A 114 -4.40 0.68 -11.02
C VAL A 114 -5.26 1.69 -10.26
N PRO A 115 -4.70 2.42 -9.30
CA PRO A 115 -5.43 3.49 -8.61
C PRO A 115 -5.67 4.66 -9.56
N ASP A 116 -6.83 5.31 -9.40
CA ASP A 116 -7.13 6.56 -10.08
C ASP A 116 -6.22 7.73 -9.65
N ALA A 117 -6.37 8.89 -10.29
CA ALA A 117 -5.51 10.04 -10.04
C ALA A 117 -5.66 10.58 -8.61
N GLU A 118 -6.89 10.66 -8.09
CA GLU A 118 -7.17 11.12 -6.73
C GLU A 118 -6.55 10.18 -5.68
N ASN A 119 -6.75 8.87 -5.84
CA ASN A 119 -6.16 7.87 -4.95
C ASN A 119 -4.62 7.97 -4.94
N ARG A 120 -4.02 8.15 -6.11
CA ARG A 120 -2.56 8.32 -6.23
C ARG A 120 -2.07 9.58 -5.51
N ASP A 121 -2.79 10.69 -5.62
CA ASP A 121 -2.43 11.95 -4.99
C ASP A 121 -2.53 11.84 -3.46
N LEU A 122 -3.62 11.29 -2.94
CA LEU A 122 -3.77 11.04 -1.52
C LEU A 122 -2.72 10.06 -0.96
N ARG A 123 -2.29 9.07 -1.75
CA ARG A 123 -1.13 8.25 -1.37
C ARG A 123 0.15 9.05 -1.26
N GLN A 124 0.39 10.02 -2.15
CA GLN A 124 1.55 10.92 -2.05
C GLN A 124 1.49 11.75 -0.78
N LEU A 125 0.33 12.31 -0.44
CA LEU A 125 0.11 13.04 0.81
C LEU A 125 0.50 12.19 2.02
N LEU A 126 -0.01 10.96 2.14
CA LEU A 126 0.30 10.04 3.24
C LEU A 126 1.80 9.67 3.29
N TRP A 127 2.40 9.37 2.14
CA TRP A 127 3.82 9.04 2.05
C TRP A 127 4.72 10.22 2.41
N HIS A 128 4.41 11.40 1.90
CA HIS A 128 5.17 12.61 2.20
C HIS A 128 5.13 12.91 3.70
N ARG A 129 3.93 12.92 4.28
CA ARG A 129 3.77 13.07 5.72
C ARG A 129 4.58 12.03 6.51
N HIS A 130 4.51 10.77 6.13
CA HIS A 130 5.25 9.69 6.79
C HIS A 130 6.77 9.91 6.72
N ARG A 131 7.30 10.34 5.58
CA ARG A 131 8.71 10.67 5.41
C ARG A 131 9.15 11.81 6.32
N LEU A 132 8.36 12.87 6.42
CA LEU A 132 8.66 13.97 7.34
C LEU A 132 8.64 13.51 8.80
N VAL A 133 7.71 12.64 9.20
CA VAL A 133 7.70 12.03 10.55
C VAL A 133 8.97 11.21 10.81
N GLN A 134 9.43 10.44 9.82
CA GLN A 134 10.69 9.70 9.93
C GLN A 134 11.90 10.64 10.09
N MET A 135 11.95 11.73 9.30
CA MET A 135 13.00 12.77 9.43
C MET A 135 12.97 13.40 10.81
N ARG A 136 11.79 13.82 11.29
CA ARG A 136 11.62 14.37 12.64
C ARG A 136 12.13 13.41 13.71
N THR A 137 11.77 12.13 13.61
CA THR A 137 12.22 11.12 14.58
C THR A 137 13.74 10.97 14.59
N ARG A 138 14.39 11.04 13.43
CA ARG A 138 15.86 11.01 13.33
C ARG A 138 16.49 12.22 14.00
N VAL A 139 15.94 13.42 13.77
CA VAL A 139 16.39 14.67 14.41
C VAL A 139 16.24 14.57 15.93
N MET A 140 15.08 14.11 16.42
CA MET A 140 14.81 13.91 17.84
C MET A 140 15.78 12.91 18.49
N ASN A 141 16.10 11.81 17.82
CA ASN A 141 17.08 10.84 18.30
C ASN A 141 18.49 11.44 18.38
N GLN A 142 18.89 12.26 17.41
CA GLN A 142 20.18 12.95 17.44
C GLN A 142 20.25 13.99 18.57
N LEU A 143 19.18 14.76 18.80
CA LEU A 143 19.08 15.68 19.92
C LEU A 143 19.14 14.95 21.28
N HIS A 144 18.58 13.73 21.35
CA HIS A 144 18.61 12.93 22.57
C HIS A 144 20.04 12.47 22.93
N VAL A 145 20.93 12.31 21.97
CA VAL A 145 22.33 11.90 22.20
C VAL A 145 23.17 13.04 22.76
N VAL A 146 22.82 14.32 22.49
CA VAL A 146 23.61 15.49 22.95
C VAL A 146 23.80 15.48 24.45
N PRO A 147 22.78 15.47 25.30
CA PRO A 147 22.98 15.44 26.77
C PRO A 147 23.61 14.13 27.26
N LEU A 148 23.39 13.01 26.55
CA LEU A 148 24.00 11.73 26.94
C LEU A 148 25.52 11.76 26.82
N ASN A 149 26.07 12.44 25.83
CA ASN A 149 27.51 12.60 25.66
C ASN A 149 28.13 13.46 26.78
N GLU A 150 27.34 14.35 27.38
CA GLU A 150 27.76 15.18 28.53
C GLU A 150 27.41 14.50 29.87
N GLY A 151 27.13 13.21 29.89
CA GLY A 151 26.82 12.47 31.12
C GLY A 151 25.43 12.76 31.71
N LEU A 152 24.59 13.51 30.99
CA LEU A 152 23.26 13.93 31.45
C LEU A 152 22.18 12.96 30.96
N ARG A 153 21.70 12.08 31.82
CA ARG A 153 20.60 11.15 31.47
C ARG A 153 19.25 11.84 31.63
N ARG A 154 18.61 12.18 30.53
CA ARG A 154 17.27 12.79 30.51
C ARG A 154 16.21 11.76 30.10
N LYS A 155 15.14 11.65 30.90
CA LYS A 155 14.00 10.73 30.63
C LYS A 155 12.86 11.40 29.88
N LYS A 156 12.80 12.75 29.85
CA LYS A 156 11.68 13.50 29.25
C LYS A 156 12.01 14.02 27.85
N ALA A 157 10.95 14.32 27.10
CA ALA A 157 11.05 14.85 25.75
C ALA A 157 11.80 16.18 25.69
N LEU A 158 13.03 16.18 25.24
CA LEU A 158 13.94 17.33 25.17
C LEU A 158 13.46 18.44 24.22
N TRP A 159 12.57 18.12 23.32
CA TRP A 159 12.00 19.06 22.33
C TRP A 159 10.74 19.78 22.81
N ARG A 160 10.24 19.49 24.02
CA ARG A 160 9.19 20.29 24.67
C ARG A 160 9.80 21.55 25.28
N PRO A 161 9.02 22.62 25.52
CA PRO A 161 9.57 23.89 25.98
C PRO A 161 10.53 23.78 27.17
N ALA A 162 10.19 23.03 28.20
CA ALA A 162 11.02 22.81 29.35
C ALA A 162 12.32 22.02 29.03
N GLY A 163 12.19 20.94 28.25
CA GLY A 163 13.36 20.14 27.85
C GLY A 163 14.28 20.89 26.88
N ARG A 164 13.72 21.77 26.06
CA ARG A 164 14.48 22.61 25.13
C ARG A 164 15.37 23.60 25.88
N LYS A 165 14.83 24.29 26.91
CA LYS A 165 15.61 25.18 27.75
C LYS A 165 16.78 24.45 28.41
N GLU A 166 16.55 23.26 28.96
CA GLU A 166 17.61 22.42 29.50
C GLU A 166 18.66 22.04 28.45
N LEU A 167 18.24 21.65 27.25
CA LEU A 167 19.14 21.30 26.19
C LEU A 167 20.00 22.49 25.72
N GLU A 168 19.42 23.68 25.66
CA GLU A 168 20.09 24.92 25.29
C GLU A 168 21.10 25.40 26.37
N SER A 169 20.85 25.10 27.65
CA SER A 169 21.73 25.46 28.74
C SER A 169 22.99 24.58 28.88
N ILE A 170 23.06 23.45 28.16
CA ILE A 170 24.23 22.56 28.18
C ILE A 170 25.45 23.29 27.58
N ALA A 171 26.53 23.38 28.30
CA ALA A 171 27.80 23.89 27.82
C ALA A 171 28.39 22.89 26.81
N LEU A 172 28.53 23.29 25.54
CA LEU A 172 29.03 22.46 24.46
C LEU A 172 30.17 23.16 23.71
N ALA A 173 31.09 22.39 23.18
CA ALA A 173 32.09 22.86 22.22
C ALA A 173 31.42 23.53 21.01
N PRO A 174 32.10 24.48 20.30
CA PRO A 174 31.48 25.30 19.27
C PRO A 174 30.68 24.52 18.20
N TRP A 175 31.25 23.46 17.67
CA TRP A 175 30.59 22.65 16.61
C TRP A 175 29.47 21.78 17.17
N ALA A 176 29.56 21.29 18.40
CA ALA A 176 28.49 20.56 19.06
C ALA A 176 27.29 21.48 19.35
N ARG A 177 27.57 22.74 19.76
CA ARG A 177 26.56 23.80 19.96
C ARG A 177 25.88 24.13 18.65
N ARG A 178 26.63 24.31 17.55
CA ARG A 178 26.11 24.56 16.21
C ARG A 178 25.20 23.42 15.76
N ARG A 179 25.67 22.16 15.86
CA ARG A 179 24.88 20.98 15.51
C ARG A 179 23.56 20.92 16.28
N ARG A 180 23.59 21.18 17.59
CA ARG A 180 22.38 21.22 18.43
C ARG A 180 21.39 22.24 17.89
N GLN A 181 21.84 23.46 17.57
CA GLN A 181 20.99 24.53 17.05
C GLN A 181 20.39 24.13 15.72
N ASP A 182 21.19 23.68 14.76
CA ASP A 182 20.71 23.24 13.46
C ASP A 182 19.64 22.13 13.55
N LEU A 183 19.78 21.20 14.51
CA LEU A 183 18.80 20.14 14.76
C LEU A 183 17.51 20.68 15.37
N LEU A 184 17.57 21.68 16.26
CA LEU A 184 16.39 22.34 16.81
C LEU A 184 15.63 23.12 15.74
N ASP A 185 16.34 23.84 14.88
CA ASP A 185 15.75 24.59 13.77
C ASP A 185 15.06 23.65 12.76
N LEU A 186 15.69 22.52 12.45
CA LEU A 186 15.05 21.47 11.62
C LEU A 186 13.78 20.91 12.28
N LEU A 187 13.78 20.71 13.58
CA LEU A 187 12.60 20.22 14.31
C LEU A 187 11.45 21.22 14.24
N ASP A 188 11.77 22.51 14.39
CA ASP A 188 10.79 23.60 14.30
C ASP A 188 10.21 23.76 12.88
N GLN A 189 10.99 23.49 11.85
CA GLN A 189 10.52 23.49 10.46
C GLN A 189 9.67 22.25 10.11
N LEU A 190 10.03 21.09 10.62
CA LEU A 190 9.34 19.83 10.30
C LEU A 190 7.98 19.72 10.99
N THR A 191 7.88 20.22 12.22
CA THR A 191 6.67 20.02 13.04
C THR A 191 5.41 20.64 12.43
N PRO A 192 5.39 21.94 12.01
CA PRO A 192 4.20 22.54 11.41
C PRO A 192 3.83 21.89 10.07
N LYS A 193 4.82 21.53 9.23
CA LYS A 193 4.56 20.83 7.97
C LYS A 193 3.87 19.46 8.18
N ILE A 194 4.30 18.72 9.21
CA ILE A 194 3.65 17.45 9.57
C ILE A 194 2.23 17.66 10.07
N GLN A 195 1.97 18.75 10.81
CA GLN A 195 0.62 19.11 11.29
C GLN A 195 -0.29 19.46 10.12
N GLU A 196 0.15 20.31 9.20
CA GLU A 196 -0.58 20.67 7.99
C GLU A 196 -0.99 19.43 7.19
N LEU A 197 -0.05 18.53 6.88
CA LEU A 197 -0.33 17.31 6.15
C LEU A 197 -1.21 16.33 6.95
N THR A 198 -1.20 16.41 8.28
CA THR A 198 -2.10 15.63 9.13
C THR A 198 -3.53 16.14 8.98
N HIS A 199 -3.74 17.46 9.08
CA HIS A 199 -5.07 18.07 8.88
C HIS A 199 -5.60 17.84 7.46
N ALA A 200 -4.74 17.92 6.44
CA ALA A 200 -5.14 17.60 5.06
C ALA A 200 -5.60 16.12 4.94
N SER A 201 -4.90 15.19 5.61
CA SER A 201 -5.30 13.78 5.63
C SER A 201 -6.62 13.55 6.38
N GLU A 202 -6.86 14.26 7.48
CA GLU A 202 -8.11 14.20 8.25
C GLU A 202 -9.28 14.77 7.45
N ALA A 203 -9.10 15.90 6.75
CA ALA A 203 -10.10 16.46 5.85
C ALA A 203 -10.46 15.53 4.69
N ALA A 204 -9.50 14.76 4.18
CA ALA A 204 -9.76 13.73 3.17
C ALA A 204 -10.61 12.57 3.72
N VAL A 205 -10.39 12.19 4.98
CA VAL A 205 -11.16 11.14 5.66
C VAL A 205 -12.62 11.51 5.84
N GLU A 206 -12.92 12.77 6.18
CA GLU A 206 -14.30 13.24 6.39
C GLU A 206 -15.17 13.08 5.14
N LYS A 207 -14.59 13.19 3.96
CA LYS A 207 -15.28 13.06 2.67
C LYS A 207 -15.52 11.60 2.26
N ARG A 208 -14.97 10.61 2.99
CA ARG A 208 -14.94 9.20 2.61
C ARG A 208 -15.73 8.33 3.59
N PRO A 209 -16.92 7.82 3.19
CA PRO A 209 -17.75 6.98 4.07
C PRO A 209 -17.03 5.73 4.57
N VAL A 210 -16.22 5.12 3.71
CA VAL A 210 -15.46 3.89 4.03
C VAL A 210 -14.46 4.14 5.15
N THR A 211 -13.69 5.24 5.10
CA THR A 211 -12.74 5.54 6.17
C THR A 211 -13.44 5.75 7.51
N ARG A 212 -14.58 6.43 7.52
CA ARG A 212 -15.38 6.62 8.74
C ARG A 212 -15.88 5.30 9.30
N LEU A 213 -16.34 4.39 8.43
CA LEU A 213 -16.73 3.03 8.84
C LEU A 213 -15.55 2.28 9.48
N LEU A 214 -14.38 2.30 8.86
CA LEU A 214 -13.18 1.60 9.37
C LEU A 214 -12.69 2.19 10.70
N MET A 215 -12.87 3.49 10.92
CA MET A 215 -12.51 4.17 12.17
C MET A 215 -13.36 3.77 13.37
N THR A 216 -14.50 3.12 13.17
CA THR A 216 -15.28 2.55 14.28
C THR A 216 -14.52 1.42 14.99
N HIS A 217 -13.51 0.82 14.33
CA HIS A 217 -12.68 -0.20 14.94
C HIS A 217 -11.70 0.44 15.94
N PRO A 218 -11.69 -0.01 17.22
CA PRO A 218 -10.79 0.50 18.25
C PRO A 218 -9.31 0.43 17.84
N GLY A 219 -8.62 1.56 17.92
CA GLY A 219 -7.21 1.68 17.55
C GLY A 219 -6.95 2.03 16.08
N VAL A 220 -8.00 2.12 15.25
CA VAL A 220 -7.90 2.58 13.87
C VAL A 220 -8.20 4.08 13.82
N GLY A 221 -7.18 4.87 13.57
CA GLY A 221 -7.29 6.31 13.38
C GLY A 221 -7.36 6.72 11.90
N PRO A 222 -7.52 8.04 11.63
CA PRO A 222 -7.71 8.58 10.27
C PRO A 222 -6.65 8.10 9.28
N LEU A 223 -5.38 8.16 9.64
CA LEU A 223 -4.28 7.76 8.77
C LEU A 223 -4.31 6.26 8.41
N THR A 224 -4.68 5.40 9.37
CA THR A 224 -4.75 3.95 9.13
C THR A 224 -5.94 3.61 8.24
N ALA A 225 -7.10 4.20 8.51
CA ALA A 225 -8.31 4.01 7.71
C ALA A 225 -8.11 4.49 6.27
N LEU A 226 -7.58 5.71 6.09
CA LEU A 226 -7.31 6.26 4.77
C LEU A 226 -6.27 5.44 4.00
N ALA A 227 -5.15 5.06 4.65
CA ALA A 227 -4.14 4.22 4.01
C ALA A 227 -4.70 2.84 3.62
N PHE A 228 -5.58 2.27 4.44
CA PHE A 228 -6.23 0.99 4.15
C PHE A 228 -7.13 1.12 2.92
N GLU A 229 -8.04 2.07 2.89
CA GLU A 229 -8.94 2.31 1.74
C GLU A 229 -8.13 2.54 0.46
N LEU A 230 -7.20 3.49 0.49
CA LEU A 230 -6.42 3.83 -0.70
C LEU A 230 -5.60 2.66 -1.26
N VAL A 231 -4.96 1.85 -0.39
CA VAL A 231 -4.11 0.73 -0.82
C VAL A 231 -4.93 -0.48 -1.28
N ILE A 232 -6.04 -0.74 -0.62
CA ILE A 232 -6.91 -1.86 -0.98
C ILE A 232 -7.73 -1.54 -2.23
N GLY A 233 -8.17 -0.28 -2.39
CA GLY A 233 -8.97 0.18 -3.53
C GLY A 233 -10.42 -0.23 -3.42
N THR A 234 -10.72 -1.51 -3.56
CA THR A 234 -12.04 -2.10 -3.30
C THR A 234 -11.91 -3.48 -2.65
N PRO A 235 -12.86 -3.89 -1.80
CA PRO A 235 -12.78 -5.19 -1.14
C PRO A 235 -13.06 -6.36 -2.10
N GLU A 236 -13.77 -6.11 -3.23
CA GLU A 236 -14.14 -7.10 -4.24
C GLU A 236 -12.91 -7.68 -4.98
N ARG A 237 -11.79 -6.95 -4.97
CA ARG A 237 -10.51 -7.42 -5.53
C ARG A 237 -10.01 -8.71 -4.86
N PHE A 238 -10.51 -9.03 -3.68
CA PHE A 238 -10.06 -10.17 -2.90
C PHE A 238 -11.24 -11.11 -2.61
N HIS A 239 -11.05 -12.39 -2.87
CA HIS A 239 -12.08 -13.39 -2.56
C HIS A 239 -12.23 -13.61 -1.04
N CYS A 240 -11.14 -13.46 -0.29
CA CYS A 240 -11.14 -13.69 1.16
C CYS A 240 -10.06 -12.88 1.89
N GLY A 241 -10.19 -12.78 3.22
CA GLY A 241 -9.21 -12.11 4.06
C GLY A 241 -7.80 -12.72 4.04
N LYS A 242 -7.64 -13.99 3.63
CA LYS A 242 -6.32 -14.63 3.45
C LYS A 242 -5.57 -14.00 2.28
N GLN A 243 -6.26 -13.75 1.15
CA GLN A 243 -5.66 -13.06 0.00
C GLN A 243 -5.27 -11.62 0.32
N LEU A 244 -6.13 -10.87 1.01
CA LEU A 244 -5.82 -9.53 1.46
C LEU A 244 -4.58 -9.53 2.38
N ALA A 245 -4.50 -10.43 3.35
CA ALA A 245 -3.36 -10.54 4.24
C ALA A 245 -2.05 -10.86 3.49
N SER A 246 -2.13 -11.65 2.41
CA SER A 246 -1.02 -11.93 1.50
C SER A 246 -0.62 -10.67 0.72
N TYR A 247 -1.59 -9.97 0.13
CA TYR A 247 -1.36 -8.73 -0.61
C TYR A 247 -0.68 -7.64 0.24
N VAL A 248 -1.07 -7.51 1.52
CA VAL A 248 -0.44 -6.59 2.47
C VAL A 248 0.93 -7.10 2.96
N GLY A 249 1.27 -8.36 2.70
CA GLY A 249 2.54 -8.98 3.10
C GLY A 249 2.65 -9.30 4.59
N LEU A 250 1.51 -9.60 5.24
CA LEU A 250 1.43 -9.99 6.65
C LEU A 250 1.33 -11.52 6.82
N VAL A 251 1.63 -12.29 5.78
CA VAL A 251 1.72 -13.75 5.82
C VAL A 251 3.18 -14.20 5.90
N PRO A 252 3.50 -15.29 6.60
CA PRO A 252 4.85 -15.81 6.60
C PRO A 252 5.23 -16.34 5.21
N GLU A 253 6.50 -16.16 4.83
CA GLU A 253 7.08 -16.89 3.71
C GLU A 253 7.10 -18.38 4.03
N GLU A 254 6.74 -19.20 3.06
CA GLU A 254 6.82 -20.63 3.17
C GLU A 254 7.93 -21.16 2.26
N LYS A 255 8.90 -21.85 2.85
CA LYS A 255 10.00 -22.52 2.18
C LYS A 255 9.95 -24.02 2.49
N SER A 256 8.81 -24.62 2.17
CA SER A 256 8.56 -26.03 2.41
C SER A 256 9.11 -26.87 1.26
N SER A 257 9.69 -28.01 1.56
CA SER A 257 10.12 -29.01 0.59
C SER A 257 9.84 -30.41 1.16
N GLY A 258 9.21 -31.27 0.35
CA GLY A 258 8.71 -32.56 0.80
C GLY A 258 7.72 -32.41 1.98
N ASP A 259 7.82 -33.28 2.96
CA ASP A 259 6.90 -33.29 4.12
C ASP A 259 7.24 -32.24 5.20
N ARG A 260 8.28 -31.45 5.02
CA ARG A 260 8.73 -30.46 6.02
C ARG A 260 8.22 -29.07 5.70
N ARG A 261 7.25 -28.60 6.50
CA ARG A 261 6.75 -27.23 6.44
C ARG A 261 7.69 -26.27 7.18
N ARG A 262 8.31 -25.32 6.47
CA ARG A 262 9.17 -24.29 7.03
C ARG A 262 8.57 -22.91 6.78
N LEU A 263 8.15 -22.25 7.87
CA LEU A 263 7.64 -20.88 7.85
C LEU A 263 8.75 -19.92 8.30
N GLY A 264 9.06 -18.94 7.45
CA GLY A 264 10.03 -17.88 7.71
C GLY A 264 9.42 -16.60 8.28
N HIS A 265 10.06 -15.48 7.99
CA HIS A 265 9.53 -14.15 8.27
C HIS A 265 8.30 -13.87 7.40
N ILE A 266 7.58 -12.78 7.70
CA ILE A 266 6.51 -12.31 6.80
C ILE A 266 7.08 -11.93 5.44
N SER A 267 6.29 -12.13 4.37
CA SER A 267 6.73 -11.86 2.98
C SER A 267 7.12 -10.40 2.72
N LYS A 268 6.59 -9.46 3.52
CA LYS A 268 6.78 -8.02 3.38
C LYS A 268 6.43 -7.46 1.99
N GLN A 269 5.71 -8.20 1.19
CA GLN A 269 5.17 -7.74 -0.09
C GLN A 269 4.17 -6.59 0.11
N GLY A 270 3.85 -5.89 -0.96
CA GLY A 270 2.87 -4.81 -0.94
C GLY A 270 3.33 -3.56 -0.18
N ASN A 271 2.38 -2.77 0.30
CA ASN A 271 2.62 -1.42 0.81
C ASN A 271 3.24 -1.38 2.21
N VAL A 272 4.45 -0.82 2.32
CA VAL A 272 5.21 -0.73 3.58
C VAL A 272 4.53 0.18 4.60
N LEU A 273 3.96 1.32 4.15
CA LEU A 273 3.30 2.26 5.04
C LEU A 273 2.04 1.65 5.66
N LEU A 274 1.22 0.97 4.86
CA LEU A 274 0.03 0.29 5.38
C LEU A 274 0.39 -0.77 6.41
N ARG A 275 1.42 -1.60 6.15
CA ARG A 275 1.87 -2.58 7.16
C ARG A 275 2.31 -1.93 8.46
N PHE A 276 3.08 -0.84 8.38
CA PHE A 276 3.49 -0.08 9.56
C PHE A 276 2.29 0.43 10.35
N LEU A 277 1.34 1.08 9.69
CA LEU A 277 0.13 1.62 10.33
C LEU A 277 -0.75 0.53 10.95
N LEU A 278 -0.91 -0.60 10.28
CA LEU A 278 -1.65 -1.75 10.82
C LEU A 278 -0.99 -2.34 12.08
N VAL A 279 0.34 -2.40 12.13
CA VAL A 279 1.05 -2.86 13.33
C VAL A 279 0.86 -1.89 14.49
N GLU A 280 0.96 -0.59 14.25
CA GLU A 280 0.72 0.43 15.29
C GLU A 280 -0.73 0.42 15.77
N ALA A 281 -1.70 0.41 14.85
CA ALA A 281 -3.13 0.33 15.17
C ALA A 281 -3.48 -0.93 15.97
N ALA A 282 -2.97 -2.10 15.58
CA ALA A 282 -3.19 -3.35 16.32
C ALA A 282 -2.64 -3.30 17.76
N GLN A 283 -1.54 -2.58 18.01
CA GLN A 283 -1.03 -2.41 19.36
C GLN A 283 -1.93 -1.50 20.21
N VAL A 284 -2.55 -0.49 19.60
CA VAL A 284 -3.57 0.34 20.28
C VAL A 284 -4.81 -0.51 20.60
N THR A 285 -5.27 -1.31 19.65
CA THR A 285 -6.41 -2.26 19.87
C THR A 285 -6.10 -3.23 21.02
N VAL A 286 -4.92 -3.83 21.04
CA VAL A 286 -4.49 -4.74 22.12
C VAL A 286 -4.52 -4.05 23.48
N ARG A 287 -4.20 -2.76 23.56
CA ARG A 287 -4.24 -2.00 24.82
C ARG A 287 -5.66 -1.67 25.26
N SER A 288 -6.56 -1.37 24.31
CA SER A 288 -7.92 -0.92 24.60
C SER A 288 -8.95 -2.05 24.72
N GLN A 289 -8.73 -3.21 24.05
CA GLN A 289 -9.68 -4.30 23.98
C GLN A 289 -9.19 -5.56 24.71
N GLN A 290 -9.97 -6.04 25.70
CA GLN A 290 -9.57 -7.18 26.54
C GLN A 290 -9.41 -8.47 25.74
N GLU A 291 -10.32 -8.76 24.79
CA GLU A 291 -10.22 -9.95 23.92
C GLU A 291 -8.94 -9.97 23.10
N TRP A 292 -8.58 -8.81 22.51
CA TRP A 292 -7.36 -8.66 21.74
C TRP A 292 -6.12 -8.80 22.61
N ARG A 293 -6.17 -8.28 23.82
CA ARG A 293 -5.11 -8.41 24.83
C ARG A 293 -4.86 -9.86 25.20
N ASN A 294 -5.90 -10.62 25.51
CA ASN A 294 -5.80 -12.04 25.85
C ASN A 294 -5.16 -12.84 24.70
N LYS A 295 -5.64 -12.65 23.47
CA LYS A 295 -5.06 -13.29 22.26
C LYS A 295 -3.61 -12.90 22.03
N PHE A 296 -3.27 -11.64 22.23
CA PHE A 296 -1.88 -11.16 22.11
C PHE A 296 -0.95 -11.84 23.13
N PHE A 297 -1.32 -11.87 24.39
CA PHE A 297 -0.50 -12.50 25.41
C PHE A 297 -0.33 -13.99 25.20
N HIS A 298 -1.39 -14.70 24.85
CA HIS A 298 -1.31 -16.12 24.50
C HIS A 298 -0.32 -16.39 23.35
N LEU A 299 -0.39 -15.59 22.29
CA LEU A 299 0.56 -15.71 21.17
C LEU A 299 1.98 -15.29 21.58
N ALA A 300 2.11 -14.25 22.41
CA ALA A 300 3.40 -13.76 22.86
C ALA A 300 4.16 -14.76 23.72
N MET A 301 3.45 -15.49 24.56
CA MET A 301 4.03 -16.58 25.38
C MET A 301 4.54 -17.74 24.50
N ARG A 302 3.79 -18.12 23.46
CA ARG A 302 4.15 -19.26 22.58
C ARG A 302 5.18 -18.93 21.51
N ARG A 303 5.17 -17.72 20.96
CA ARG A 303 5.93 -17.35 19.73
C ARG A 303 6.77 -16.09 19.89
N GLY A 304 6.70 -15.42 21.04
CA GLY A 304 7.37 -14.18 21.32
C GLY A 304 6.60 -12.92 20.86
N ARG A 305 6.90 -11.79 21.51
CA ARG A 305 6.15 -10.53 21.32
C ARG A 305 6.21 -9.96 19.91
N LYS A 306 7.32 -10.13 19.18
CA LYS A 306 7.48 -9.61 17.82
C LYS A 306 6.49 -10.31 16.85
N ILE A 307 6.40 -11.63 16.94
CA ILE A 307 5.48 -12.43 16.11
C ILE A 307 4.03 -12.12 16.51
N ALA A 308 3.72 -12.03 17.80
CA ALA A 308 2.39 -11.69 18.28
C ALA A 308 1.90 -10.35 17.75
N LYS A 309 2.74 -9.29 17.74
CA LYS A 309 2.39 -7.97 17.16
C LYS A 309 1.95 -8.08 15.69
N VAL A 310 2.71 -8.79 14.89
CA VAL A 310 2.42 -8.97 13.46
C VAL A 310 1.17 -9.83 13.24
N ALA A 311 0.97 -10.85 14.04
CA ALA A 311 -0.24 -11.68 14.00
C ALA A 311 -1.50 -10.86 14.32
N MET A 312 -1.43 -9.95 15.32
CA MET A 312 -2.52 -9.04 15.62
C MET A 312 -2.77 -8.03 14.50
N ALA A 313 -1.71 -7.51 13.84
CA ALA A 313 -1.84 -6.65 12.67
C ALA A 313 -2.53 -7.38 11.49
N ARG A 314 -2.18 -8.65 11.27
CA ARG A 314 -2.87 -9.48 10.26
C ARG A 314 -4.36 -9.66 10.62
N LYS A 315 -4.66 -9.97 11.89
CA LYS A 315 -6.05 -10.08 12.36
C LYS A 315 -6.80 -8.75 12.12
N LEU A 316 -6.20 -7.62 12.46
CA LEU A 316 -6.78 -6.30 12.21
C LEU A 316 -7.08 -6.07 10.73
N ALA A 317 -6.11 -6.34 9.85
CA ALA A 317 -6.30 -6.18 8.40
C ALA A 317 -7.50 -6.99 7.88
N VAL A 318 -7.66 -8.24 8.36
CA VAL A 318 -8.80 -9.11 7.99
C VAL A 318 -10.11 -8.58 8.56
N HIS A 319 -10.12 -8.04 9.80
CA HIS A 319 -11.33 -7.42 10.37
C HIS A 319 -11.76 -6.20 9.56
N LEU A 320 -10.84 -5.29 9.23
CA LEU A 320 -11.12 -4.10 8.41
C LEU A 320 -11.65 -4.47 7.02
N TYR A 321 -11.09 -5.52 6.42
CA TYR A 321 -11.57 -6.03 5.14
C TYR A 321 -13.02 -6.49 5.21
N TRP A 322 -13.40 -7.27 6.22
CA TRP A 322 -14.77 -7.76 6.36
C TRP A 322 -15.75 -6.65 6.75
N MET A 323 -15.34 -5.72 7.62
CA MET A 323 -16.14 -4.52 7.92
C MET A 323 -16.47 -3.76 6.65
N TRP A 324 -15.47 -3.52 5.79
CA TRP A 324 -15.69 -2.82 4.53
C TRP A 324 -16.56 -3.62 3.57
N ARG A 325 -16.24 -4.89 3.34
CA ARG A 325 -16.97 -5.73 2.39
C ARG A 325 -18.45 -5.91 2.72
N GLN A 326 -18.77 -5.92 4.01
CA GLN A 326 -20.14 -6.10 4.50
C GLN A 326 -20.84 -4.77 4.86
N GLY A 327 -20.13 -3.65 4.78
CA GLY A 327 -20.67 -2.34 5.18
C GLY A 327 -21.03 -2.24 6.66
N CYS A 328 -20.43 -3.07 7.53
CA CYS A 328 -20.76 -3.14 8.94
C CYS A 328 -19.73 -2.44 9.83
N ASP A 329 -20.20 -1.77 10.88
CA ASP A 329 -19.33 -1.19 11.90
C ASP A 329 -18.70 -2.25 12.84
N TYR A 330 -17.77 -1.83 13.69
CA TYR A 330 -17.10 -2.74 14.60
C TYR A 330 -18.06 -3.42 15.59
N GLY A 331 -19.10 -2.71 16.08
CA GLY A 331 -20.10 -3.26 17.01
C GLY A 331 -20.95 -4.34 16.35
N GLN A 332 -21.38 -4.10 15.12
CA GLN A 332 -22.11 -5.07 14.29
C GLN A 332 -21.23 -6.29 13.99
N MET A 333 -19.99 -6.07 13.63
CA MET A 333 -19.02 -7.15 13.37
C MET A 333 -18.78 -8.04 14.60
N GLN A 334 -18.72 -7.46 15.81
CA GLN A 334 -18.60 -8.23 17.04
C GLN A 334 -19.83 -9.11 17.29
N LYS A 335 -21.04 -8.60 17.04
CA LYS A 335 -22.27 -9.38 17.19
C LYS A 335 -22.31 -10.54 16.22
N LEU A 336 -21.96 -10.34 14.96
CA LEU A 336 -21.87 -11.41 13.96
C LEU A 336 -20.87 -12.50 14.36
N CYS A 337 -19.68 -12.09 14.83
CA CYS A 337 -18.67 -13.05 15.32
C CYS A 337 -19.07 -13.80 16.58
N SER A 338 -19.89 -13.23 17.47
CA SER A 338 -20.37 -13.89 18.69
C SER A 338 -21.39 -14.99 18.40
N HIS A 339 -22.13 -14.90 17.29
CA HIS A 339 -23.07 -15.94 16.84
C HIS A 339 -22.37 -17.09 16.08
N ALA A 340 -21.19 -16.84 15.50
CA ALA A 340 -20.37 -17.84 14.81
C ALA A 340 -19.60 -18.79 15.76
N GLY A 341 -19.72 -18.61 17.07
CA GLY A 341 -19.00 -19.35 18.11
C GLY A 341 -19.62 -20.66 18.58
N LYS A 342 -20.51 -21.32 17.81
CA LYS A 342 -20.94 -22.70 18.16
C LYS A 342 -19.86 -23.69 17.72
N PRO A 343 -19.52 -24.69 18.58
CA PRO A 343 -18.47 -25.66 18.27
C PRO A 343 -18.90 -26.54 17.09
N GLY A 344 -18.16 -26.51 16.01
CA GLY A 344 -18.40 -27.32 14.81
C GLY A 344 -17.74 -26.84 13.49
N HIS A 345 -17.23 -25.61 13.39
CA HIS A 345 -16.56 -25.15 12.17
C HIS A 345 -15.08 -24.87 12.37
N PRO A 346 -14.17 -25.54 11.65
CA PRO A 346 -12.72 -25.35 11.77
C PRO A 346 -12.20 -24.04 11.21
N ASP A 347 -12.98 -23.30 10.42
CA ASP A 347 -12.60 -22.03 9.79
C ASP A 347 -13.61 -20.92 10.13
N GLY A 348 -13.39 -20.22 11.27
CA GLY A 348 -14.27 -19.16 11.77
C GLY A 348 -14.41 -17.90 10.90
N VAL A 349 -14.02 -17.96 9.62
CA VAL A 349 -14.13 -16.87 8.62
C VAL A 349 -15.08 -17.28 7.48
N GLN A 350 -15.29 -18.57 7.22
CA GLN A 350 -16.24 -19.03 6.19
C GLN A 350 -17.71 -18.95 6.64
N SER A 351 -17.98 -19.04 7.95
CA SER A 351 -19.36 -19.01 8.49
C SER A 351 -20.06 -17.64 8.40
N ILE A 352 -19.35 -16.54 8.14
CA ILE A 352 -19.96 -15.23 8.01
C ILE A 352 -20.60 -15.06 6.62
N THR A 353 -20.06 -15.74 5.62
CA THR A 353 -20.58 -15.70 4.25
C THR A 353 -21.87 -16.52 4.12
N ASP A 354 -21.99 -17.63 4.85
CA ASP A 354 -23.14 -18.54 4.76
C ASP A 354 -24.39 -18.00 5.47
N VAL A 355 -24.22 -17.17 6.51
CA VAL A 355 -25.35 -16.59 7.27
C VAL A 355 -26.05 -15.45 6.51
N MET A 356 -25.39 -14.79 5.55
CA MET A 356 -25.97 -13.69 4.79
C MET A 356 -26.66 -14.11 3.47
N ILE A 357 -26.47 -15.35 3.02
CA ILE A 357 -27.06 -15.87 1.78
C ILE A 357 -28.48 -16.41 2.00
N GLU A 358 -28.90 -16.69 3.24
CA GLU A 358 -30.18 -17.36 3.54
C GLU A 358 -31.41 -16.46 3.75
N HIS A 359 -31.29 -15.13 3.63
CA HIS A 359 -32.47 -14.25 3.70
C HIS A 359 -32.53 -13.22 2.57
N PRO A 360 -33.08 -13.54 1.40
CA PRO A 360 -33.65 -12.51 0.55
C PRO A 360 -34.93 -12.01 1.23
N ALA A 361 -35.03 -10.70 1.47
CA ALA A 361 -36.24 -10.09 1.98
C ALA A 361 -37.42 -10.37 1.04
N PRO A 362 -38.61 -10.74 1.57
CA PRO A 362 -39.76 -10.94 0.72
C PRO A 362 -40.26 -9.60 0.18
N SER A 363 -40.39 -9.54 -1.11
CA SER A 363 -41.14 -8.50 -1.85
C SER A 363 -42.59 -8.46 -1.37
N LYS A 364 -43.04 -7.32 -0.92
CA LYS A 364 -44.41 -6.81 -1.06
C LYS A 364 -44.37 -5.37 -1.43
#